data_c2ca6a343351d8421ac41580e7461755
#
_entry.id   c2ca6a343351d8421ac41580e7461755
#
_cell.length_a   1.000
_cell.length_b   1.000
_cell.length_c   1.000
_cell.angle_alpha   90.00
_cell.angle_beta   90.00
_cell.angle_gamma   90.00
#
_symmetry.space_group_name_H-M   'P 1'
#
loop_
_entity.id
_entity.type
_entity.pdbx_description
1 polymer ?
#
loop_
_entity_poly.entity_id
_entity_poly.type
_entity_poly.pdbx_seq_one_letter_code
_entity_poly.pdbx_strand_id
1 'polypeptide(L)'
;EELFYRLFGVNAELLIDHAWGWEPCTMDMVKSYRSESNSLCNGQVLQYAYDYKKARIVLMEMADAASLDLLDKHLVTDQIVLTIGYDTASITDPDIRESYHGEIVTDRYGRKVPKHAHGTANIGRFTSSASLISETATRLYDRIVNPQLLIRRLNLTTNHVMDENRTDRKAAPVELDLFTDYEQLEKEKRKEDERLEKEQRMQKT
;
A
#
# COMPACT_ATOMS: atom_id res chain seq x y z
N GLU A 1 -18.36 -21.69 -27.90
CA GLU A 1 -18.78 -20.58 -27.02
C GLU A 1 -19.03 -21.07 -25.58
N GLU A 2 -19.91 -22.06 -25.37
CA GLU A 2 -20.28 -22.57 -24.03
C GLU A 2 -19.07 -22.99 -23.15
N LEU A 3 -18.05 -23.62 -23.76
CA LEU A 3 -16.80 -23.97 -23.08
C LEU A 3 -16.04 -22.72 -22.56
N PHE A 4 -16.02 -21.65 -23.35
CA PHE A 4 -15.37 -20.39 -22.96
C PHE A 4 -16.06 -19.74 -21.77
N TYR A 5 -17.40 -19.67 -21.78
CA TYR A 5 -18.17 -19.14 -20.66
C TYR A 5 -17.97 -19.96 -19.39
N ARG A 6 -17.88 -21.27 -19.51
CA ARG A 6 -17.62 -22.16 -18.36
C ARG A 6 -16.21 -21.98 -17.78
N LEU A 7 -15.19 -21.68 -18.63
CA LEU A 7 -13.80 -21.52 -18.20
C LEU A 7 -13.47 -20.10 -17.73
N PHE A 8 -14.04 -19.08 -18.36
CA PHE A 8 -13.65 -17.68 -18.19
C PHE A 8 -14.77 -16.77 -17.65
N GLY A 9 -16.00 -17.32 -17.46
CA GLY A 9 -17.15 -16.53 -17.03
C GLY A 9 -17.44 -15.38 -18.00
N VAL A 10 -17.78 -14.21 -17.48
CA VAL A 10 -18.08 -13.00 -18.28
C VAL A 10 -16.89 -12.52 -19.12
N ASN A 11 -15.66 -12.86 -18.74
CA ASN A 11 -14.48 -12.51 -19.55
C ASN A 11 -14.43 -13.27 -20.88
N ALA A 12 -15.26 -14.31 -21.06
CA ALA A 12 -15.38 -15.01 -22.34
C ALA A 12 -15.88 -14.09 -23.47
N GLU A 13 -16.77 -13.12 -23.16
CA GLU A 13 -17.25 -12.14 -24.15
C GLU A 13 -16.10 -11.33 -24.72
N LEU A 14 -15.25 -10.77 -23.85
CA LEU A 14 -14.08 -10.00 -24.28
C LEU A 14 -13.16 -10.82 -25.20
N LEU A 15 -12.92 -12.10 -24.86
CA LEU A 15 -12.07 -12.98 -25.66
C LEU A 15 -12.70 -13.27 -27.04
N ILE A 16 -14.02 -13.48 -27.10
CA ILE A 16 -14.76 -13.73 -28.32
C ILE A 16 -14.76 -12.48 -29.20
N ASP A 17 -15.10 -11.33 -28.64
CA ASP A 17 -15.14 -10.07 -29.34
C ASP A 17 -13.78 -9.71 -29.94
N HIS A 18 -12.71 -9.79 -29.16
CA HIS A 18 -11.34 -9.55 -29.64
C HIS A 18 -10.93 -10.56 -30.72
N ALA A 19 -11.35 -11.82 -30.63
CA ALA A 19 -11.10 -12.81 -31.68
C ALA A 19 -11.78 -12.46 -33.00
N TRP A 20 -12.93 -11.76 -32.94
CA TRP A 20 -13.62 -11.21 -34.09
C TRP A 20 -13.10 -9.84 -34.54
N GLY A 21 -12.12 -9.30 -33.84
CA GLY A 21 -11.52 -7.99 -34.11
C GLY A 21 -12.38 -6.81 -33.66
N TRP A 22 -13.33 -7.05 -32.75
CA TRP A 22 -14.17 -6.01 -32.21
C TRP A 22 -13.62 -5.54 -30.84
N GLU A 23 -13.38 -4.22 -30.72
CA GLU A 23 -12.93 -3.57 -29.51
C GLU A 23 -13.84 -2.37 -29.21
N PRO A 24 -14.75 -2.46 -28.22
CA PRO A 24 -15.68 -1.38 -27.89
C PRO A 24 -15.01 -0.23 -27.15
N CYS A 25 -13.84 -0.48 -26.51
CA CYS A 25 -13.15 0.52 -25.72
C CYS A 25 -12.25 1.38 -26.60
N THR A 26 -12.62 2.66 -26.76
CA THR A 26 -11.82 3.62 -27.51
C THR A 26 -10.74 4.25 -26.64
N MET A 27 -9.68 4.81 -27.28
CA MET A 27 -8.63 5.55 -26.57
C MET A 27 -9.18 6.77 -25.82
N ASP A 28 -10.25 7.38 -26.31
CA ASP A 28 -10.89 8.51 -25.62
C ASP A 28 -11.63 8.06 -24.36
N MET A 29 -12.27 6.88 -24.39
CA MET A 29 -12.84 6.26 -23.19
C MET A 29 -11.77 5.93 -22.16
N VAL A 30 -10.62 5.38 -22.58
CA VAL A 30 -9.48 5.11 -21.69
C VAL A 30 -8.96 6.40 -21.05
N LYS A 31 -8.79 7.46 -21.84
CA LYS A 31 -8.30 8.76 -21.34
C LYS A 31 -9.30 9.47 -20.42
N SER A 32 -10.58 9.31 -20.67
CA SER A 32 -11.65 9.92 -19.86
C SER A 32 -11.98 9.10 -18.60
N TYR A 33 -11.54 7.84 -18.54
CA TYR A 33 -11.82 6.98 -17.40
C TYR A 33 -11.29 7.57 -16.09
N ARG A 34 -12.15 7.62 -15.11
CA ARG A 34 -11.79 7.97 -13.72
C ARG A 34 -12.12 6.77 -12.85
N SER A 35 -11.11 6.24 -12.18
CA SER A 35 -11.31 5.13 -11.25
C SER A 35 -12.18 5.58 -10.07
N GLU A 36 -13.18 4.78 -9.74
CA GLU A 36 -13.97 4.93 -8.52
C GLU A 36 -13.24 4.39 -7.29
N SER A 37 -12.08 3.75 -7.50
CA SER A 37 -11.26 3.21 -6.42
C SER A 37 -10.73 4.35 -5.55
N ASN A 38 -10.93 4.22 -4.26
CA ASN A 38 -10.38 5.11 -3.24
C ASN A 38 -9.09 4.56 -2.62
N SER A 39 -8.32 3.79 -3.39
CA SER A 39 -7.04 3.23 -2.99
C SER A 39 -6.01 3.30 -4.12
N LEU A 40 -4.75 3.54 -3.77
CA LEU A 40 -3.61 3.46 -4.67
C LEU A 40 -2.68 2.35 -4.19
N CYS A 41 -2.40 1.39 -5.06
CA CYS A 41 -1.55 0.25 -4.76
C CYS A 41 -0.26 0.31 -5.56
N ASN A 42 0.87 0.23 -4.87
CA ASN A 42 2.19 0.07 -5.46
C ASN A 42 2.76 -1.29 -5.05
N GLY A 43 3.16 -2.09 -6.04
CA GLY A 43 3.72 -3.42 -5.83
C GLY A 43 5.08 -3.58 -6.46
N GLN A 44 6.04 -4.13 -5.71
CA GLN A 44 7.38 -4.42 -6.20
C GLN A 44 7.73 -5.88 -6.01
N VAL A 45 8.20 -6.52 -7.08
CA VAL A 45 8.83 -7.84 -7.05
C VAL A 45 10.33 -7.64 -7.10
N LEU A 46 11.02 -8.10 -6.05
CA LEU A 46 12.47 -7.95 -5.94
C LEU A 46 13.17 -8.92 -6.90
N GLN A 47 14.29 -8.48 -7.48
CA GLN A 47 15.07 -9.30 -8.41
C GLN A 47 15.66 -10.54 -7.72
N TYR A 48 16.08 -10.38 -6.46
CA TYR A 48 16.58 -11.44 -5.58
C TYR A 48 15.78 -11.46 -4.29
N ALA A 49 15.91 -12.55 -3.52
CA ALA A 49 15.41 -12.61 -2.16
C ALA A 49 16.21 -11.66 -1.26
N TYR A 50 15.53 -10.72 -0.62
CA TYR A 50 16.13 -9.74 0.28
C TYR A 50 15.92 -10.13 1.74
N ASP A 51 16.93 -9.84 2.55
CA ASP A 51 16.80 -9.90 3.99
C ASP A 51 15.87 -8.80 4.53
N TYR A 52 15.49 -8.91 5.80
CA TYR A 52 14.62 -7.97 6.50
C TYR A 52 15.07 -6.50 6.36
N LYS A 53 16.38 -6.22 6.53
CA LYS A 53 16.91 -4.84 6.53
C LYS A 53 16.87 -4.23 5.12
N LYS A 54 17.26 -4.99 4.12
CA LYS A 54 17.22 -4.51 2.71
C LYS A 54 15.81 -4.28 2.23
N ALA A 55 14.89 -5.21 2.52
CA ALA A 55 13.50 -5.05 2.15
C ALA A 55 12.82 -3.87 2.87
N ARG A 56 13.23 -3.56 4.10
CA ARG A 56 12.76 -2.37 4.83
C ARG A 56 13.16 -1.06 4.15
N ILE A 57 14.37 -0.99 3.56
CA ILE A 57 14.82 0.19 2.79
C ILE A 57 13.96 0.35 1.53
N VAL A 58 13.70 -0.75 0.80
CA VAL A 58 12.82 -0.71 -0.37
C VAL A 58 11.40 -0.23 0.01
N LEU A 59 10.88 -0.66 1.17
CA LEU A 59 9.59 -0.17 1.65
C LEU A 59 9.60 1.34 1.89
N MET A 60 10.68 1.89 2.44
CA MET A 60 10.81 3.33 2.66
C MET A 60 10.79 4.08 1.32
N GLU A 61 11.54 3.61 0.31
CA GLU A 61 11.49 4.17 -1.05
C GLU A 61 10.09 4.10 -1.67
N MET A 62 9.38 2.97 -1.46
CA MET A 62 7.99 2.83 -1.92
C MET A 62 7.04 3.79 -1.22
N ALA A 63 7.24 4.06 0.07
CA ALA A 63 6.44 5.00 0.85
C ALA A 63 6.67 6.45 0.39
N ASP A 64 7.92 6.81 0.10
CA ASP A 64 8.27 8.13 -0.45
C ASP A 64 7.64 8.32 -1.85
N ALA A 65 7.75 7.31 -2.72
CA ALA A 65 7.12 7.36 -4.04
C ALA A 65 5.60 7.47 -3.97
N ALA A 66 4.96 6.74 -3.04
CA ALA A 66 3.50 6.83 -2.82
C ALA A 66 3.08 8.21 -2.32
N SER A 67 3.88 8.83 -1.44
CA SER A 67 3.66 10.19 -0.96
C SER A 67 3.74 11.22 -2.10
N LEU A 68 4.76 11.12 -2.96
CA LEU A 68 4.91 11.99 -4.13
C LEU A 68 3.73 11.83 -5.11
N ASP A 69 3.27 10.60 -5.35
CA ASP A 69 2.11 10.33 -6.22
C ASP A 69 0.81 10.91 -5.65
N LEU A 70 0.61 10.83 -4.34
CA LEU A 70 -0.52 11.48 -3.67
C LEU A 70 -0.45 13.01 -3.79
N LEU A 71 0.73 13.59 -3.57
CA LEU A 71 0.94 15.03 -3.65
C LEU A 71 0.72 15.58 -5.05
N ASP A 72 1.26 14.90 -6.07
CA ASP A 72 1.11 15.28 -7.49
C ASP A 72 -0.36 15.28 -7.94
N LYS A 73 -1.14 14.34 -7.41
CA LYS A 73 -2.57 14.20 -7.70
C LYS A 73 -3.49 15.00 -6.78
N HIS A 74 -2.96 15.77 -5.83
CA HIS A 74 -3.72 16.48 -4.80
C HIS A 74 -4.62 15.56 -3.97
N LEU A 75 -4.10 14.39 -3.62
CA LEU A 75 -4.79 13.36 -2.86
C LEU A 75 -4.16 13.19 -1.48
N VAL A 76 -4.97 12.69 -0.55
CA VAL A 76 -4.54 12.35 0.82
C VAL A 76 -5.09 10.98 1.21
N THR A 77 -4.42 10.35 2.18
CA THR A 77 -4.80 9.04 2.74
C THR A 77 -4.71 9.08 4.27
N ASP A 78 -5.49 8.24 4.95
CA ASP A 78 -5.43 8.05 6.40
C ASP A 78 -5.04 6.63 6.81
N GLN A 79 -4.88 5.71 5.84
CA GLN A 79 -4.65 4.30 6.13
C GLN A 79 -3.67 3.67 5.13
N ILE A 80 -2.81 2.81 5.66
CA ILE A 80 -1.85 2.02 4.89
C ILE A 80 -2.15 0.53 5.06
N VAL A 81 -2.11 -0.21 3.96
CA VAL A 81 -2.12 -1.68 3.94
C VAL A 81 -0.80 -2.17 3.37
N LEU A 82 -0.18 -3.11 4.07
CA LEU A 82 1.09 -3.71 3.67
C LEU A 82 0.93 -5.22 3.51
N THR A 83 1.40 -5.75 2.38
CA THR A 83 1.48 -7.19 2.13
C THR A 83 2.88 -7.56 1.69
N ILE A 84 3.52 -8.48 2.43
CA ILE A 84 4.89 -8.92 2.19
C ILE A 84 4.87 -10.40 1.81
N GLY A 85 5.32 -10.71 0.60
CA GLY A 85 5.47 -12.07 0.12
C GLY A 85 6.91 -12.56 0.34
N TYR A 86 7.03 -13.73 0.96
CA TYR A 86 8.32 -14.37 1.22
C TYR A 86 8.80 -15.20 0.01
N ASP A 87 10.11 -15.40 -0.07
CA ASP A 87 10.75 -16.20 -1.09
C ASP A 87 10.74 -17.69 -0.73
N THR A 88 10.74 -18.56 -1.75
CA THR A 88 10.90 -20.01 -1.58
C THR A 88 12.21 -20.38 -0.89
N ALA A 89 13.27 -19.59 -1.03
CA ALA A 89 14.54 -19.77 -0.35
C ALA A 89 14.38 -19.84 1.17
N SER A 90 13.37 -19.16 1.75
CA SER A 90 13.07 -19.23 3.19
C SER A 90 12.71 -20.63 3.70
N ILE A 91 12.30 -21.55 2.82
CA ILE A 91 11.96 -22.93 3.20
C ILE A 91 12.87 -23.97 2.55
N THR A 92 13.69 -23.58 1.58
CA THR A 92 14.71 -24.46 0.98
C THR A 92 16.07 -24.33 1.65
N ASP A 93 16.34 -23.22 2.31
CA ASP A 93 17.51 -23.01 3.16
C ASP A 93 17.32 -23.80 4.49
N PRO A 94 18.20 -24.77 4.83
CA PRO A 94 18.03 -25.59 6.01
C PRO A 94 17.98 -24.79 7.32
N ASP A 95 18.86 -23.77 7.45
CA ASP A 95 18.99 -22.99 8.68
C ASP A 95 17.73 -22.15 8.95
N ILE A 96 17.17 -21.54 7.88
CA ILE A 96 15.93 -20.78 7.99
C ILE A 96 14.75 -21.73 8.22
N ARG A 97 14.73 -22.85 7.50
CA ARG A 97 13.64 -23.83 7.59
C ARG A 97 13.51 -24.44 8.97
N GLU A 98 14.61 -24.76 9.64
CA GLU A 98 14.62 -25.32 10.99
C GLU A 98 14.05 -24.34 12.01
N SER A 99 14.33 -23.05 11.87
CA SER A 99 13.84 -21.99 12.77
C SER A 99 12.40 -21.56 12.50
N TYR A 100 11.85 -21.86 11.31
CA TYR A 100 10.51 -21.41 10.91
C TYR A 100 9.44 -22.46 11.22
N HIS A 101 8.54 -22.12 12.17
CA HIS A 101 7.40 -22.96 12.58
C HIS A 101 6.04 -22.41 12.12
N GLY A 102 6.05 -21.38 11.24
CA GLY A 102 4.83 -20.77 10.73
C GLY A 102 4.17 -21.57 9.59
N GLU A 103 3.04 -21.06 9.12
CA GLU A 103 2.25 -21.65 8.05
C GLU A 103 2.96 -21.58 6.71
N ILE A 104 2.98 -22.71 5.97
CA ILE A 104 3.48 -22.82 4.60
C ILE A 104 2.28 -22.99 3.68
N VAL A 105 2.20 -22.13 2.66
CA VAL A 105 1.13 -22.13 1.66
C VAL A 105 1.69 -22.46 0.28
N THR A 106 0.81 -22.86 -0.63
CA THR A 106 1.15 -23.05 -2.05
C THR A 106 0.74 -21.78 -2.81
N ASP A 107 1.70 -21.16 -3.49
CA ASP A 107 1.41 -19.99 -4.33
C ASP A 107 0.71 -20.39 -5.64
N ARG A 108 0.28 -19.39 -6.43
CA ARG A 108 -0.41 -19.62 -7.71
C ARG A 108 0.43 -20.36 -8.76
N TYR A 109 1.73 -20.48 -8.55
CA TYR A 109 2.64 -21.22 -9.43
C TYR A 109 2.93 -22.65 -8.91
N GLY A 110 2.23 -23.10 -7.87
CA GLY A 110 2.42 -24.41 -7.26
C GLY A 110 3.63 -24.51 -6.34
N ARG A 111 4.33 -23.42 -6.03
CA ARG A 111 5.51 -23.39 -5.17
C ARG A 111 5.11 -23.26 -3.71
N LYS A 112 5.80 -23.97 -2.84
CA LYS A 112 5.64 -23.82 -1.40
C LYS A 112 6.40 -22.58 -0.93
N VAL A 113 5.74 -21.72 -0.16
CA VAL A 113 6.30 -20.49 0.40
C VAL A 113 5.75 -20.27 1.81
N PRO A 114 6.46 -19.54 2.70
CA PRO A 114 5.85 -19.07 3.94
C PRO A 114 4.62 -18.22 3.65
N LYS A 115 3.59 -18.32 4.50
CA LYS A 115 2.41 -17.46 4.40
C LYS A 115 2.83 -15.99 4.41
N HIS A 116 2.32 -15.22 3.48
CA HIS A 116 2.61 -13.79 3.38
C HIS A 116 2.22 -13.04 4.67
N ALA A 117 3.03 -12.06 5.05
CA ALA A 117 2.65 -11.12 6.09
C ALA A 117 1.70 -10.08 5.53
N HIS A 118 0.63 -9.78 6.25
CA HIS A 118 -0.37 -8.80 5.87
C HIS A 118 -0.82 -7.99 7.07
N GLY A 119 -1.02 -6.70 6.89
CA GLY A 119 -1.50 -5.85 7.97
C GLY A 119 -1.95 -4.49 7.47
N THR A 120 -2.68 -3.81 8.34
CA THR A 120 -3.22 -2.48 8.13
C THR A 120 -2.79 -1.57 9.29
N ALA A 121 -2.51 -0.32 9.00
CA ALA A 121 -2.23 0.72 9.99
C ALA A 121 -2.92 2.03 9.60
N ASN A 122 -3.54 2.67 10.59
CA ASN A 122 -4.10 4.01 10.45
C ASN A 122 -2.99 5.03 10.74
N ILE A 123 -2.95 6.09 9.94
CA ILE A 123 -2.01 7.21 10.12
C ILE A 123 -2.51 8.15 11.21
N GLY A 124 -3.83 8.17 11.45
CA GLY A 124 -4.48 9.01 12.45
C GLY A 124 -5.02 10.34 11.90
N ARG A 125 -4.62 10.71 10.68
CA ARG A 125 -5.10 11.88 9.95
C ARG A 125 -4.98 11.67 8.45
N PHE A 126 -5.77 12.39 7.67
CA PHE A 126 -5.58 12.44 6.23
C PHE A 126 -4.33 13.25 5.89
N THR A 127 -3.43 12.68 5.09
CA THR A 127 -2.14 13.29 4.76
C THR A 127 -1.55 12.75 3.46
N SER A 128 -0.67 13.53 2.84
CA SER A 128 0.26 13.12 1.78
C SER A 128 1.72 13.23 2.25
N SER A 129 1.98 13.48 3.55
CA SER A 129 3.32 13.64 4.10
C SER A 129 4.14 12.36 4.00
N ALA A 130 5.33 12.46 3.37
CA ALA A 130 6.28 11.36 3.23
C ALA A 130 6.74 10.83 4.60
N SER A 131 7.00 11.73 5.55
CA SER A 131 7.47 11.36 6.89
C SER A 131 6.42 10.51 7.64
N LEU A 132 5.16 10.91 7.64
CA LEU A 132 4.09 10.18 8.32
C LEU A 132 3.77 8.84 7.65
N ILE A 133 3.73 8.83 6.31
CA ILE A 133 3.48 7.61 5.53
C ILE A 133 4.62 6.62 5.73
N SER A 134 5.89 7.06 5.61
CA SER A 134 7.07 6.22 5.77
C SER A 134 7.21 5.69 7.20
N GLU A 135 6.98 6.52 8.22
CA GLU A 135 7.01 6.09 9.63
C GLU A 135 5.92 5.05 9.92
N THR A 136 4.69 5.27 9.42
CA THR A 136 3.59 4.33 9.63
C THR A 136 3.84 3.01 8.91
N ALA A 137 4.34 3.06 7.65
CA ALA A 137 4.68 1.88 6.88
C ALA A 137 5.79 1.06 7.54
N THR A 138 6.84 1.72 8.04
CA THR A 138 7.95 1.03 8.71
C THR A 138 7.55 0.44 10.06
N ARG A 139 6.75 1.14 10.87
CA ARG A 139 6.18 0.56 12.10
C ARG A 139 5.30 -0.66 11.82
N LEU A 140 4.48 -0.59 10.77
CA LEU A 140 3.65 -1.71 10.36
C LEU A 140 4.51 -2.90 9.92
N TYR A 141 5.55 -2.65 9.12
CA TYR A 141 6.51 -3.65 8.67
C TYR A 141 7.19 -4.33 9.87
N ASP A 142 7.74 -3.55 10.79
CA ASP A 142 8.45 -4.05 11.98
C ASP A 142 7.51 -4.90 12.87
N ARG A 143 6.20 -4.67 12.84
CA ARG A 143 5.19 -5.41 13.59
C ARG A 143 4.79 -6.75 12.95
N ILE A 144 4.70 -6.81 11.61
CA ILE A 144 4.09 -7.96 10.93
C ILE A 144 5.09 -8.89 10.25
N VAL A 145 6.29 -8.41 9.93
CA VAL A 145 7.26 -9.16 9.14
C VAL A 145 8.16 -10.02 10.04
N ASN A 146 8.30 -11.29 9.67
CA ASN A 146 9.25 -12.17 10.34
C ASN A 146 10.69 -11.84 9.86
N PRO A 147 11.60 -11.41 10.76
CA PRO A 147 12.94 -10.97 10.40
C PRO A 147 13.88 -12.11 9.95
N GLN A 148 13.51 -13.37 10.16
CA GLN A 148 14.29 -14.53 9.76
C GLN A 148 14.01 -14.97 8.33
N LEU A 149 12.92 -14.50 7.71
CA LEU A 149 12.50 -14.91 6.39
C LEU A 149 13.02 -13.98 5.31
N LEU A 150 13.28 -14.56 4.13
CA LEU A 150 13.68 -13.83 2.95
C LEU A 150 12.46 -13.32 2.18
N ILE A 151 12.50 -12.07 1.76
CA ILE A 151 11.40 -11.33 1.16
C ILE A 151 11.58 -11.28 -0.37
N ARG A 152 10.48 -11.51 -1.10
CA ARG A 152 10.45 -11.49 -2.56
C ARG A 152 9.53 -10.42 -3.14
N ARG A 153 8.49 -10.05 -2.41
CA ARG A 153 7.47 -9.10 -2.89
C ARG A 153 7.03 -8.16 -1.77
N LEU A 154 6.87 -6.92 -2.12
CA LEU A 154 6.26 -5.91 -1.28
C LEU A 154 5.08 -5.28 -2.03
N ASN A 155 3.94 -5.12 -1.37
CA ASN A 155 2.82 -4.33 -1.85
C ASN A 155 2.44 -3.34 -0.76
N LEU A 156 2.51 -2.07 -1.10
CA LEU A 156 2.06 -0.95 -0.27
C LEU A 156 0.81 -0.36 -0.91
N THR A 157 -0.26 -0.28 -0.15
CA THR A 157 -1.52 0.31 -0.60
C THR A 157 -1.89 1.44 0.35
N THR A 158 -2.18 2.60 -0.19
CA THR A 158 -2.82 3.71 0.53
C THR A 158 -4.32 3.61 0.32
N ASN A 159 -5.08 3.53 1.40
CA ASN A 159 -6.54 3.40 1.39
C ASN A 159 -7.22 4.71 1.76
N HIS A 160 -8.54 4.75 1.55
CA HIS A 160 -9.38 5.92 1.82
C HIS A 160 -8.87 7.18 1.13
N VAL A 161 -8.28 7.00 -0.05
CA VAL A 161 -7.72 8.10 -0.83
C VAL A 161 -8.84 9.05 -1.22
N MET A 162 -8.65 10.34 -0.96
CA MET A 162 -9.59 11.39 -1.29
C MET A 162 -8.88 12.67 -1.71
N ASP A 163 -9.61 13.56 -2.36
CA ASP A 163 -9.14 14.90 -2.69
C ASP A 163 -8.83 15.71 -1.42
N GLU A 164 -7.67 16.38 -1.39
CA GLU A 164 -7.19 17.19 -0.28
C GLU A 164 -8.22 18.23 0.17
N ASN A 165 -8.94 18.84 -0.77
CA ASN A 165 -9.95 19.86 -0.50
C ASN A 165 -11.24 19.31 0.14
N ARG A 166 -11.39 17.99 0.24
CA ARG A 166 -12.57 17.35 0.87
C ARG A 166 -12.34 16.94 2.33
N THR A 167 -11.13 17.09 2.85
CA THR A 167 -10.77 16.66 4.21
C THR A 167 -11.49 17.47 5.29
N ASP A 168 -11.78 18.74 5.05
CA ASP A 168 -12.45 19.62 6.02
C ASP A 168 -13.87 19.17 6.44
N ARG A 169 -14.48 18.24 5.68
CA ARG A 169 -15.85 17.75 5.94
C ARG A 169 -15.90 16.52 6.84
N LYS A 170 -14.76 15.89 7.14
CA LYS A 170 -14.68 14.61 7.88
C LYS A 170 -13.89 14.70 9.20
N ALA A 171 -13.56 15.89 9.67
CA ALA A 171 -12.99 16.03 11.00
C ALA A 171 -14.02 15.51 12.02
N ALA A 172 -13.68 14.40 12.68
CA ALA A 172 -14.50 13.89 13.77
C ALA A 172 -14.56 14.96 14.89
N PRO A 173 -15.72 15.14 15.54
CA PRO A 173 -15.81 16.04 16.69
C PRO A 173 -14.81 15.57 17.75
N VAL A 174 -13.92 16.48 18.16
CA VAL A 174 -13.00 16.21 19.27
C VAL A 174 -13.83 16.17 20.54
N GLU A 175 -13.94 15.00 21.18
CA GLU A 175 -14.50 14.91 22.52
C GLU A 175 -13.54 15.66 23.47
N LEU A 176 -14.05 16.72 24.07
CA LEU A 176 -13.28 17.56 25.00
C LEU A 176 -13.20 16.84 26.35
N ASP A 177 -12.01 16.47 26.77
CA ASP A 177 -11.71 15.92 28.09
C ASP A 177 -11.26 17.06 29.03
N LEU A 178 -11.83 17.10 30.24
CA LEU A 178 -11.55 18.11 31.27
C LEU A 178 -10.11 18.06 31.85
N PHE A 179 -9.36 17.01 31.58
CA PHE A 179 -8.02 16.80 32.12
C PHE A 179 -6.90 17.01 31.10
N THR A 180 -7.25 17.35 29.86
CA THR A 180 -6.27 17.57 28.78
C THR A 180 -5.89 19.06 28.71
N ASP A 181 -4.58 19.36 28.72
CA ASP A 181 -4.06 20.70 28.48
C ASP A 181 -4.17 21.04 26.98
N TYR A 182 -5.28 21.68 26.63
CA TYR A 182 -5.58 22.04 25.24
C TYR A 182 -4.63 23.10 24.67
N GLU A 183 -4.07 23.98 25.48
CA GLU A 183 -3.11 24.99 24.99
C GLU A 183 -1.80 24.31 24.54
N GLN A 184 -1.37 23.30 25.27
CA GLN A 184 -0.17 22.56 24.94
C GLN A 184 -0.40 21.70 23.71
N LEU A 185 -1.56 21.06 23.61
CA LEU A 185 -1.97 20.24 22.46
C LEU A 185 -2.10 21.08 21.17
N GLU A 186 -2.67 22.27 21.25
CA GLU A 186 -2.75 23.19 20.11
C GLU A 186 -1.37 23.70 19.66
N LYS A 187 -0.48 24.00 20.58
CA LYS A 187 0.89 24.40 20.26
C LYS A 187 1.67 23.28 19.58
N GLU A 188 1.49 22.03 20.03
CA GLU A 188 2.11 20.86 19.41
C GLU A 188 1.54 20.60 18.01
N LYS A 189 0.22 20.64 17.85
CA LYS A 189 -0.43 20.51 16.54
C LYS A 189 0.05 21.58 15.56
N ARG A 190 0.11 22.84 16.00
CA ARG A 190 0.58 23.93 15.13
C ARG A 190 2.03 23.75 14.68
N LYS A 191 2.91 23.31 15.57
CA LYS A 191 4.31 23.00 15.20
C LYS A 191 4.40 21.83 14.22
N GLU A 192 3.56 20.83 14.38
CA GLU A 192 3.50 19.68 13.49
C GLU A 192 2.97 20.10 12.12
N ASP A 193 1.90 20.88 12.06
CA ASP A 193 1.34 21.42 10.82
C ASP A 193 2.33 22.31 10.06
N GLU A 194 3.04 23.22 10.77
CA GLU A 194 4.11 24.03 10.18
C GLU A 194 5.26 23.17 9.60
N ARG A 195 5.60 22.07 10.28
CA ARG A 195 6.62 21.12 9.80
C ARG A 195 6.15 20.40 8.55
N LEU A 196 4.90 19.94 8.52
CA LEU A 196 4.30 19.24 7.37
C LEU A 196 4.14 20.16 6.16
N GLU A 197 3.73 21.41 6.36
CA GLU A 197 3.68 22.41 5.28
C GLU A 197 5.08 22.68 4.69
N LYS A 198 6.10 22.76 5.54
CA LYS A 198 7.48 22.92 5.09
C LYS A 198 7.97 21.72 4.30
N GLU A 199 7.64 20.50 4.73
CA GLU A 199 7.94 19.27 4.05
C GLU A 199 7.29 19.23 2.65
N GLN A 200 5.98 19.54 2.56
CA GLN A 200 5.27 19.61 1.28
C GLN A 200 5.86 20.65 0.33
N ARG A 201 6.29 21.81 0.84
CA ARG A 201 6.97 22.81 -0.01
C ARG A 201 8.28 22.30 -0.57
N MET A 202 9.07 21.57 0.23
CA MET A 202 10.33 20.97 -0.24
C MET A 202 10.12 19.86 -1.25
N GLN A 203 9.03 19.10 -1.15
CA GLN A 203 8.70 18.03 -2.09
C GLN A 203 8.19 18.55 -3.45
N LYS A 204 7.65 19.78 -3.49
CA LYS A 204 7.17 20.45 -4.73
C LYS A 204 8.27 21.16 -5.51
N THR A 205 9.49 21.26 -4.98
CA THR A 205 10.65 21.92 -5.60
C THR A 205 11.55 20.89 -6.27
#